data_5d2f1ea8f558f47cb8c5cd05be59932e
#
_entry.id   5d2f1ea8f558f47cb8c5cd05be59932e
#
_cell.length_a   1.000
_cell.length_b   1.000
_cell.length_c   1.000
_cell.angle_alpha   90.00
_cell.angle_beta   90.00
_cell.angle_gamma   90.00
#
_symmetry.space_group_name_H-M   'P 1'
#
loop_
_entity.id
_entity.type
_entity.pdbx_description
1 polymer ?
#
loop_
_entity_poly.entity_id
_entity_poly.type
_entity_poly.pdbx_seq_one_letter_code
_entity_poly.pdbx_strand_id
1 'polypeptide(L)'
;MYRSLSASTSIAALLSLPAAVLSQSLSIALGTTAPSGSSDYIDPSFAGFGIEPSNLFSFAGGDTPNEFSIKLLQNLADYSGAPPHIRLGGNTQDYLVWNASKQEHRWTANKNSKAQGAVAADSMIVGPGFVQALDRFPKDTPVTFGLNMAYMDDDWADHIVSLAQGAVSNLKNTKLYSFEVGNEPDLWLQNAFRSAGWSGKQYTTQFLDRCEVICERVLKPNNLPCAFFEPPATASTIGTTFEISQLVDDGIMEGRNGDNYMTAWNQHDYFYCMHTCQDHHDSS
;
A
#
# COMPACT_ATOMS: atom_id res chain seq x y z
N MET A 1 -13.66 70.23 -58.68
CA MET A 1 -13.14 69.00 -59.30
C MET A 1 -12.77 68.03 -58.18
N TYR A 2 -13.73 67.16 -57.85
CA TYR A 2 -13.44 66.08 -56.89
C TYR A 2 -13.53 64.77 -57.63
N ARG A 3 -12.44 64.01 -57.64
CA ARG A 3 -12.44 62.63 -58.14
C ARG A 3 -12.71 61.69 -56.99
N SER A 4 -13.78 60.93 -57.09
CA SER A 4 -14.10 59.84 -56.18
C SER A 4 -13.26 58.61 -56.58
N LEU A 5 -12.51 58.09 -55.66
CA LEU A 5 -11.88 56.76 -55.77
C LEU A 5 -12.79 55.74 -55.11
N SER A 6 -13.33 54.85 -55.94
CA SER A 6 -14.09 53.67 -55.45
C SER A 6 -13.08 52.57 -55.09
N ALA A 7 -13.04 52.21 -53.83
CA ALA A 7 -12.26 51.04 -53.40
C ALA A 7 -13.16 49.79 -53.48
N SER A 8 -12.75 48.87 -54.37
CA SER A 8 -13.36 47.55 -54.48
C SER A 8 -12.78 46.64 -53.40
N THR A 9 -13.56 46.25 -52.43
CA THR A 9 -13.21 45.29 -51.39
C THR A 9 -13.43 43.87 -51.93
N SER A 10 -12.37 43.16 -52.27
CA SER A 10 -12.45 41.74 -52.64
C SER A 10 -12.50 40.89 -51.35
N ILE A 11 -13.61 40.26 -51.05
CA ILE A 11 -13.75 39.28 -49.96
C ILE A 11 -13.19 37.95 -50.47
N ALA A 12 -12.03 37.56 -49.97
CA ALA A 12 -11.50 36.22 -50.17
C ALA A 12 -12.19 35.26 -49.18
N ALA A 13 -13.07 34.43 -49.67
CA ALA A 13 -13.65 33.34 -48.86
C ALA A 13 -12.61 32.23 -48.68
N LEU A 14 -12.06 32.12 -47.48
CA LEU A 14 -11.26 30.97 -47.07
C LEU A 14 -12.21 29.79 -46.90
N LEU A 15 -12.21 28.89 -47.89
CA LEU A 15 -12.80 27.55 -47.72
C LEU A 15 -11.90 26.73 -46.82
N SER A 16 -12.28 26.59 -45.55
CA SER A 16 -11.67 25.63 -44.62
C SER A 16 -12.11 24.21 -45.04
N LEU A 17 -11.26 23.51 -45.74
CA LEU A 17 -11.43 22.07 -45.96
C LEU A 17 -11.29 21.36 -44.60
N PRO A 18 -12.23 20.47 -44.23
CA PRO A 18 -12.05 19.67 -43.06
C PRO A 18 -10.81 18.78 -43.26
N ALA A 19 -9.86 18.90 -42.36
CA ALA A 19 -8.74 17.97 -42.33
C ALA A 19 -9.30 16.57 -42.09
N ALA A 20 -9.24 15.73 -43.10
CA ALA A 20 -9.60 14.32 -42.97
C ALA A 20 -8.57 13.70 -41.99
N VAL A 21 -9.04 13.40 -40.80
CA VAL A 21 -8.25 12.60 -39.82
C VAL A 21 -8.17 11.20 -40.43
N LEU A 22 -7.06 10.90 -41.09
CA LEU A 22 -6.74 9.55 -41.49
C LEU A 22 -6.43 8.76 -40.20
N SER A 23 -7.40 7.99 -39.72
CA SER A 23 -7.15 7.02 -38.70
C SER A 23 -6.22 5.94 -39.26
N GLN A 24 -4.98 5.91 -38.83
CA GLN A 24 -4.12 4.78 -39.09
C GLN A 24 -4.48 3.65 -38.14
N SER A 25 -4.94 2.53 -38.66
CA SER A 25 -5.08 1.32 -37.85
C SER A 25 -3.69 0.71 -37.62
N LEU A 26 -3.24 0.72 -36.39
CA LEU A 26 -2.04 -0.02 -35.99
C LEU A 26 -2.44 -1.47 -35.73
N SER A 27 -1.98 -2.38 -36.57
CA SER A 27 -2.13 -3.82 -36.34
C SER A 27 -0.86 -4.33 -35.63
N ILE A 28 -0.99 -4.74 -34.36
CA ILE A 28 0.08 -5.34 -33.61
C ILE A 28 -0.13 -6.86 -33.64
N ALA A 29 0.75 -7.56 -34.33
CA ALA A 29 0.83 -9.02 -34.26
C ALA A 29 1.72 -9.41 -33.09
N LEU A 30 1.13 -9.94 -32.03
CA LEU A 30 1.90 -10.50 -30.91
C LEU A 30 2.53 -11.82 -31.36
N GLY A 31 3.84 -11.94 -31.19
CA GLY A 31 4.54 -13.22 -31.40
C GLY A 31 4.06 -14.25 -30.37
N THR A 32 4.10 -15.52 -30.74
CA THR A 32 3.79 -16.65 -29.84
C THR A 32 4.93 -17.01 -28.91
N THR A 33 6.10 -16.38 -29.09
CA THR A 33 7.29 -16.57 -28.26
C THR A 33 7.79 -15.21 -27.79
N ALA A 34 8.27 -15.16 -26.55
CA ALA A 34 8.91 -13.96 -26.00
C ALA A 34 10.10 -13.53 -26.86
N PRO A 35 10.26 -12.25 -27.22
CA PRO A 35 11.45 -11.76 -27.92
C PRO A 35 12.72 -11.98 -27.09
N SER A 36 13.87 -12.08 -27.75
CA SER A 36 15.16 -12.10 -27.08
C SER A 36 15.37 -10.80 -26.29
N GLY A 37 15.72 -10.90 -25.01
CA GLY A 37 15.85 -9.76 -24.10
C GLY A 37 14.57 -9.41 -23.33
N SER A 38 13.52 -10.21 -23.46
CA SER A 38 12.38 -10.14 -22.52
C SER A 38 12.84 -10.51 -21.11
N SER A 39 12.20 -9.95 -20.10
CA SER A 39 12.36 -10.39 -18.70
C SER A 39 11.92 -11.85 -18.55
N ASP A 40 12.31 -12.46 -17.44
CA ASP A 40 11.73 -13.72 -16.98
C ASP A 40 10.21 -13.60 -16.80
N TYR A 41 9.54 -14.72 -16.64
CA TYR A 41 8.11 -14.74 -16.36
C TYR A 41 7.81 -13.92 -15.09
N ILE A 42 6.81 -13.04 -15.19
CA ILE A 42 6.29 -12.35 -14.04
C ILE A 42 5.55 -13.35 -13.16
N ASP A 43 5.75 -13.27 -11.84
CA ASP A 43 5.02 -14.10 -10.87
C ASP A 43 3.49 -13.96 -11.12
N PRO A 44 2.75 -15.06 -11.25
CA PRO A 44 1.30 -15.01 -11.46
C PRO A 44 0.53 -14.24 -10.38
N SER A 45 1.08 -14.11 -9.17
CA SER A 45 0.52 -13.33 -8.06
C SER A 45 0.88 -11.84 -8.10
N PHE A 46 1.66 -11.39 -9.11
CA PHE A 46 2.18 -10.01 -9.19
C PHE A 46 1.08 -8.94 -9.17
N ALA A 47 -0.01 -9.18 -9.90
CA ALA A 47 -1.17 -8.30 -9.83
C ALA A 47 -1.93 -8.54 -8.53
N GLY A 48 -2.02 -7.52 -7.67
CA GLY A 48 -2.60 -7.64 -6.34
C GLY A 48 -3.61 -6.54 -6.03
N PHE A 49 -4.16 -6.60 -4.82
CA PHE A 49 -5.12 -5.62 -4.31
C PHE A 49 -4.73 -5.13 -2.92
N GLY A 50 -4.82 -3.81 -2.72
CA GLY A 50 -4.78 -3.18 -1.40
C GLY A 50 -6.16 -3.17 -0.76
N ILE A 51 -6.28 -3.58 0.49
CA ILE A 51 -7.52 -3.55 1.28
C ILE A 51 -7.23 -2.81 2.59
N GLU A 52 -7.93 -1.70 2.81
CA GLU A 52 -7.90 -1.00 4.10
C GLU A 52 -8.40 -1.92 5.21
N PRO A 53 -7.70 -2.03 6.35
CA PRO A 53 -8.16 -2.84 7.47
C PRO A 53 -9.59 -2.52 7.93
N SER A 54 -9.97 -1.24 7.91
CA SER A 54 -11.34 -0.81 8.24
C SER A 54 -12.39 -1.39 7.32
N ASN A 55 -12.03 -1.73 6.08
CA ASN A 55 -12.92 -2.20 5.03
C ASN A 55 -12.81 -3.71 4.76
N LEU A 56 -11.97 -4.45 5.48
CA LEU A 56 -11.80 -5.90 5.25
C LEU A 56 -13.15 -6.63 5.21
N PHE A 57 -14.09 -6.27 6.09
CA PHE A 57 -15.40 -6.92 6.16
C PHE A 57 -16.24 -6.76 4.88
N SER A 58 -15.99 -5.70 4.09
CA SER A 58 -16.69 -5.50 2.81
C SER A 58 -16.24 -6.49 1.74
N PHE A 59 -15.01 -6.98 1.84
CA PHE A 59 -14.41 -7.92 0.89
C PHE A 59 -14.46 -9.36 1.38
N ALA A 60 -14.07 -9.61 2.63
CA ALA A 60 -14.02 -10.94 3.22
C ALA A 60 -15.34 -11.39 3.86
N GLY A 61 -16.26 -10.45 4.11
CA GLY A 61 -17.48 -10.65 4.87
C GLY A 61 -17.25 -10.48 6.37
N GLY A 62 -18.36 -10.34 7.11
CA GLY A 62 -18.41 -10.35 8.57
C GLY A 62 -18.63 -11.77 9.09
N ASP A 63 -19.71 -11.99 9.84
CA ASP A 63 -20.07 -13.34 10.35
C ASP A 63 -20.36 -14.31 9.19
N THR A 64 -20.89 -13.80 8.09
CA THR A 64 -21.06 -14.55 6.84
C THR A 64 -19.97 -14.14 5.85
N PRO A 65 -19.26 -15.09 5.21
CA PRO A 65 -18.30 -14.80 4.14
C PRO A 65 -18.93 -14.03 2.99
N ASN A 66 -18.17 -13.14 2.37
CA ASN A 66 -18.56 -12.52 1.11
C ASN A 66 -18.17 -13.42 -0.08
N GLU A 67 -19.03 -14.39 -0.37
CA GLU A 67 -18.81 -15.40 -1.41
C GLU A 67 -18.56 -14.77 -2.79
N PHE A 68 -19.13 -13.59 -3.06
CA PHE A 68 -18.94 -12.92 -4.33
C PHE A 68 -17.47 -12.46 -4.51
N SER A 69 -16.93 -11.74 -3.54
CA SER A 69 -15.52 -11.29 -3.59
C SER A 69 -14.55 -12.47 -3.59
N ILE A 70 -14.80 -13.48 -2.75
CA ILE A 70 -13.97 -14.69 -2.67
C ILE A 70 -13.97 -15.41 -4.02
N LYS A 71 -15.16 -15.54 -4.68
CA LYS A 71 -15.26 -16.18 -5.99
C LYS A 71 -14.57 -15.37 -7.09
N LEU A 72 -14.61 -14.04 -7.04
CA LEU A 72 -13.87 -13.22 -7.99
C LEU A 72 -12.36 -13.42 -7.87
N LEU A 73 -11.83 -13.43 -6.64
CA LEU A 73 -10.41 -13.70 -6.41
C LEU A 73 -10.03 -15.13 -6.84
N GLN A 74 -10.91 -16.12 -6.61
CA GLN A 74 -10.69 -17.48 -7.10
C GLN A 74 -10.66 -17.54 -8.64
N ASN A 75 -11.56 -16.83 -9.32
CA ASN A 75 -11.53 -16.79 -10.78
C ASN A 75 -10.21 -16.17 -11.30
N LEU A 76 -9.69 -15.13 -10.64
CA LEU A 76 -8.39 -14.58 -10.99
C LEU A 76 -7.28 -15.61 -10.81
N ALA A 77 -7.28 -16.33 -9.69
CA ALA A 77 -6.33 -17.41 -9.44
C ALA A 77 -6.40 -18.52 -10.50
N ASP A 78 -7.61 -18.92 -10.89
CA ASP A 78 -7.83 -19.95 -11.90
C ASP A 78 -7.30 -19.51 -13.29
N TYR A 79 -7.39 -18.22 -13.62
CA TYR A 79 -6.93 -17.68 -14.91
C TYR A 79 -5.42 -17.40 -14.94
N SER A 80 -4.85 -16.88 -13.87
CA SER A 80 -3.42 -16.52 -13.81
C SER A 80 -2.52 -17.71 -13.41
N GLY A 81 -3.09 -18.73 -12.78
CA GLY A 81 -2.36 -19.88 -12.24
C GLY A 81 -1.91 -19.69 -10.77
N ALA A 82 -2.14 -18.53 -10.17
CA ALA A 82 -1.92 -18.29 -8.75
C ALA A 82 -2.87 -17.19 -8.23
N PRO A 83 -3.22 -17.19 -6.94
CA PRO A 83 -4.06 -16.15 -6.38
C PRO A 83 -3.35 -14.80 -6.35
N PRO A 84 -4.09 -13.68 -6.55
CA PRO A 84 -3.52 -12.34 -6.50
C PRO A 84 -2.99 -12.01 -5.11
N HIS A 85 -1.91 -11.23 -5.04
CA HIS A 85 -1.37 -10.74 -3.78
C HIS A 85 -2.35 -9.79 -3.09
N ILE A 86 -2.54 -9.94 -1.79
CA ILE A 86 -3.36 -9.04 -0.98
C ILE A 86 -2.48 -8.28 0.00
N ARG A 87 -2.50 -6.96 -0.10
CA ARG A 87 -1.97 -6.08 0.93
C ARG A 87 -3.12 -5.65 1.85
N LEU A 88 -3.15 -6.16 3.08
CA LEU A 88 -4.03 -5.63 4.13
C LEU A 88 -3.30 -4.47 4.82
N GLY A 89 -3.51 -3.28 4.32
CA GLY A 89 -2.79 -2.09 4.76
C GLY A 89 -3.47 -0.81 4.30
N GLY A 90 -2.92 0.32 4.69
CA GLY A 90 -3.44 1.66 4.45
C GLY A 90 -3.54 2.46 5.74
N ASN A 91 -4.19 3.62 5.70
CA ASN A 91 -4.26 4.54 6.84
C ASN A 91 -4.73 3.86 8.13
N THR A 92 -5.67 2.92 8.03
CA THR A 92 -6.28 2.32 9.22
C THR A 92 -5.45 1.19 9.84
N GLN A 93 -4.35 0.75 9.22
CA GLN A 93 -3.42 -0.16 9.90
C GLN A 93 -2.76 0.49 11.13
N ASP A 94 -2.54 1.79 11.08
CA ASP A 94 -1.92 2.56 12.15
C ASP A 94 -2.87 2.91 13.31
N TYR A 95 -4.07 2.29 13.32
CA TYR A 95 -5.03 2.34 14.42
C TYR A 95 -5.27 0.99 15.08
N LEU A 96 -4.69 -0.09 14.54
CA LEU A 96 -4.98 -1.46 14.99
C LEU A 96 -4.33 -1.76 16.34
N VAL A 97 -5.14 -2.30 17.26
CA VAL A 97 -4.69 -2.91 18.51
C VAL A 97 -5.19 -4.35 18.61
N TRP A 98 -4.35 -5.25 19.11
CA TRP A 98 -4.70 -6.67 19.22
C TRP A 98 -5.41 -6.99 20.52
N ASN A 99 -6.48 -7.75 20.42
CA ASN A 99 -7.14 -8.39 21.56
C ASN A 99 -7.39 -9.89 21.25
N ALA A 100 -6.63 -10.75 21.92
CA ALA A 100 -6.69 -12.19 21.69
C ALA A 100 -8.06 -12.83 21.99
N SER A 101 -8.89 -12.16 22.79
CA SER A 101 -10.23 -12.64 23.13
C SER A 101 -11.29 -12.25 22.09
N LYS A 102 -10.96 -11.38 21.15
CA LYS A 102 -11.92 -10.84 20.17
C LYS A 102 -12.11 -11.80 19.01
N GLN A 103 -13.30 -12.38 18.92
CA GLN A 103 -13.65 -13.36 17.90
C GLN A 103 -14.47 -12.78 16.73
N GLU A 104 -14.87 -11.51 16.81
CA GLU A 104 -15.61 -10.86 15.74
C GLU A 104 -14.73 -10.69 14.49
N HIS A 105 -15.32 -10.98 13.34
CA HIS A 105 -14.68 -10.86 12.03
C HIS A 105 -14.49 -9.40 11.56
N ARG A 106 -14.85 -8.44 12.41
CA ARG A 106 -14.70 -7.00 12.17
C ARG A 106 -13.88 -6.39 13.28
N TRP A 107 -13.29 -5.25 12.98
CA TRP A 107 -12.75 -4.38 14.03
C TRP A 107 -13.89 -3.78 14.89
N THR A 108 -13.58 -3.38 16.10
CA THR A 108 -14.47 -2.60 16.96
C THR A 108 -13.73 -1.39 17.49
N ALA A 109 -14.52 -0.32 17.78
CA ALA A 109 -13.93 0.89 18.35
C ALA A 109 -13.38 0.61 19.77
N ASN A 110 -12.17 1.09 20.02
CA ASN A 110 -11.57 1.09 21.34
C ASN A 110 -12.14 2.25 22.19
N LYS A 111 -13.05 1.93 23.09
CA LYS A 111 -13.65 2.93 24.00
C LYS A 111 -12.66 3.49 25.02
N ASN A 112 -11.51 2.85 25.18
CA ASN A 112 -10.46 3.24 26.13
C ASN A 112 -9.31 3.96 25.43
N SER A 113 -9.44 4.27 24.13
CA SER A 113 -8.45 5.05 23.41
C SER A 113 -8.18 6.38 24.12
N LYS A 114 -6.90 6.67 24.35
CA LYS A 114 -6.47 7.89 25.06
C LYS A 114 -6.57 9.16 24.22
N ALA A 115 -6.53 8.99 22.90
CA ALA A 115 -6.67 10.06 21.93
C ALA A 115 -7.98 9.92 21.14
N GLN A 116 -8.32 10.93 20.36
CA GLN A 116 -9.50 10.91 19.49
C GLN A 116 -9.17 11.42 18.09
N GLY A 117 -9.95 10.97 17.12
CA GLY A 117 -9.74 11.34 15.72
C GLY A 117 -8.50 10.70 15.10
N ALA A 118 -7.87 11.41 14.18
CA ALA A 118 -6.75 10.91 13.39
C ALA A 118 -5.48 10.55 14.18
N VAL A 119 -5.37 11.02 15.44
CA VAL A 119 -4.21 10.73 16.31
C VAL A 119 -4.43 9.56 17.26
N ALA A 120 -5.60 8.92 17.21
CA ALA A 120 -5.94 7.78 18.08
C ALA A 120 -5.35 6.47 17.54
N ALA A 121 -4.04 6.33 17.61
CA ALA A 121 -3.29 5.17 17.08
C ALA A 121 -3.66 3.82 17.73
N ASP A 122 -4.59 3.79 18.68
CA ASP A 122 -5.11 2.62 19.37
C ASP A 122 -6.63 2.46 19.22
N SER A 123 -7.24 3.12 18.24
CA SER A 123 -8.70 3.28 18.18
C SER A 123 -9.47 2.07 17.64
N MET A 124 -8.78 1.11 16.98
CA MET A 124 -9.42 -0.03 16.32
C MET A 124 -8.97 -1.37 16.92
N ILE A 125 -9.84 -2.05 17.66
CA ILE A 125 -9.55 -3.37 18.22
C ILE A 125 -9.83 -4.45 17.19
N VAL A 126 -8.85 -5.31 16.94
CA VAL A 126 -8.93 -6.53 16.14
C VAL A 126 -8.48 -7.74 16.94
N GLY A 127 -8.76 -8.93 16.45
CA GLY A 127 -8.35 -10.17 17.11
C GLY A 127 -8.39 -11.37 16.15
N PRO A 128 -8.40 -12.61 16.69
CA PRO A 128 -8.38 -13.83 15.87
C PRO A 128 -9.46 -13.84 14.78
N GLY A 129 -10.69 -13.46 15.10
CA GLY A 129 -11.79 -13.43 14.12
C GLY A 129 -11.53 -12.53 12.93
N PHE A 130 -10.92 -11.36 13.14
CA PHE A 130 -10.55 -10.44 12.06
C PHE A 130 -9.54 -11.07 11.08
N VAL A 131 -8.50 -11.74 11.59
CA VAL A 131 -7.51 -12.44 10.76
C VAL A 131 -8.12 -13.66 10.07
N GLN A 132 -9.03 -14.38 10.74
CA GLN A 132 -9.77 -15.50 10.13
C GLN A 132 -10.69 -15.02 8.99
N ALA A 133 -11.20 -13.80 9.04
CA ALA A 133 -11.94 -13.24 7.90
C ALA A 133 -11.03 -13.07 6.67
N LEU A 134 -9.82 -12.54 6.86
CA LEU A 134 -8.80 -12.44 5.80
C LEU A 134 -8.42 -13.82 5.25
N ASP A 135 -8.33 -14.82 6.11
CA ASP A 135 -7.96 -16.21 5.77
C ASP A 135 -9.01 -16.96 4.92
N ARG A 136 -10.17 -16.32 4.63
CA ARG A 136 -11.21 -16.84 3.71
C ARG A 136 -10.88 -16.70 2.23
N PHE A 137 -9.90 -15.89 1.89
CA PHE A 137 -9.47 -15.70 0.49
C PHE A 137 -8.93 -17.01 -0.09
N PRO A 138 -8.76 -17.12 -1.42
CA PRO A 138 -8.28 -18.35 -2.05
C PRO A 138 -7.04 -18.90 -1.36
N LYS A 139 -6.94 -20.24 -1.36
CA LYS A 139 -5.80 -20.92 -0.75
C LYS A 139 -4.47 -20.40 -1.31
N ASP A 140 -3.48 -20.27 -0.42
CA ASP A 140 -2.13 -19.79 -0.73
C ASP A 140 -2.07 -18.34 -1.24
N THR A 141 -3.17 -17.54 -1.10
CA THR A 141 -3.12 -16.09 -1.36
C THR A 141 -1.98 -15.46 -0.58
N PRO A 142 -0.98 -14.84 -1.24
CA PRO A 142 0.08 -14.12 -0.54
C PRO A 142 -0.50 -12.87 0.13
N VAL A 143 -0.16 -12.67 1.40
CA VAL A 143 -0.66 -11.56 2.21
C VAL A 143 0.51 -10.75 2.76
N THR A 144 0.59 -9.47 2.40
CA THR A 144 1.34 -8.46 3.15
C THR A 144 0.41 -7.89 4.23
N PHE A 145 0.79 -8.06 5.50
CA PHE A 145 -0.04 -7.65 6.63
C PHE A 145 0.49 -6.36 7.26
N GLY A 146 -0.33 -5.31 7.26
CA GLY A 146 -0.02 -4.01 7.83
C GLY A 146 0.02 -4.03 9.36
N LEU A 147 1.11 -3.52 9.93
CA LEU A 147 1.35 -3.40 11.35
C LEU A 147 1.36 -1.94 11.79
N ASN A 148 0.74 -1.68 12.93
CA ASN A 148 0.64 -0.35 13.50
C ASN A 148 1.99 0.15 14.03
N MET A 149 2.58 1.11 13.35
CA MET A 149 3.79 1.79 13.79
C MET A 149 3.51 3.17 14.41
N ALA A 150 2.31 3.72 14.21
CA ALA A 150 1.95 5.03 14.75
C ALA A 150 1.83 5.02 16.27
N TYR A 151 1.50 3.88 16.88
CA TYR A 151 1.40 3.70 18.32
C TYR A 151 2.76 3.87 19.02
N MET A 152 2.82 4.75 20.05
CA MET A 152 4.07 5.21 20.68
C MET A 152 4.08 5.19 22.21
N ASP A 153 3.06 4.62 22.87
CA ASP A 153 3.07 4.48 24.33
C ASP A 153 4.19 3.52 24.77
N ASP A 154 4.52 3.49 26.04
CA ASP A 154 5.64 2.72 26.60
C ASP A 154 5.58 1.21 26.29
N ASP A 155 4.39 0.67 26.03
CA ASP A 155 4.15 -0.72 25.69
C ASP A 155 4.12 -1.01 24.16
N TRP A 156 4.58 -0.08 23.33
CA TRP A 156 4.56 -0.21 21.86
C TRP A 156 5.16 -1.54 21.35
N ALA A 157 6.19 -2.05 22.03
CA ALA A 157 6.85 -3.29 21.63
C ALA A 157 5.93 -4.51 21.84
N ASP A 158 5.22 -4.58 22.96
CA ASP A 158 4.26 -5.65 23.24
C ASP A 158 3.05 -5.54 22.30
N HIS A 159 2.65 -4.32 21.99
CA HIS A 159 1.56 -4.01 21.10
C HIS A 159 1.81 -4.53 19.68
N ILE A 160 2.93 -4.15 19.04
CA ILE A 160 3.23 -4.56 17.66
C ILE A 160 3.53 -6.06 17.57
N VAL A 161 4.17 -6.64 18.59
CA VAL A 161 4.43 -8.08 18.71
C VAL A 161 3.12 -8.86 18.79
N SER A 162 2.16 -8.40 19.57
CA SER A 162 0.85 -9.06 19.71
C SER A 162 0.11 -9.07 18.37
N LEU A 163 0.15 -7.98 17.61
CA LEU A 163 -0.49 -7.88 16.30
C LEU A 163 0.19 -8.80 15.27
N ALA A 164 1.53 -8.77 15.21
CA ALA A 164 2.32 -9.64 14.32
C ALA A 164 2.13 -11.12 14.65
N GLN A 165 2.18 -11.51 15.95
CA GLN A 165 1.91 -12.88 16.39
C GLN A 165 0.50 -13.30 16.06
N GLY A 166 -0.47 -12.38 16.16
CA GLY A 166 -1.86 -12.60 15.78
C GLY A 166 -2.01 -13.00 14.30
N ALA A 167 -1.31 -12.30 13.41
CA ALA A 167 -1.28 -12.62 11.98
C ALA A 167 -0.64 -14.01 11.73
N VAL A 168 0.57 -14.25 12.27
CA VAL A 168 1.29 -15.54 12.13
C VAL A 168 0.44 -16.72 12.64
N SER A 169 -0.26 -16.53 13.76
CA SER A 169 -1.00 -17.62 14.39
C SER A 169 -2.32 -17.95 13.72
N ASN A 170 -2.94 -17.01 13.00
CA ASN A 170 -4.32 -17.17 12.52
C ASN A 170 -4.45 -17.25 10.99
N LEU A 171 -3.45 -16.88 10.20
CA LEU A 171 -3.42 -17.18 8.77
C LEU A 171 -3.01 -18.65 8.56
N LYS A 172 -3.90 -19.46 8.00
CA LYS A 172 -3.71 -20.91 7.81
C LYS A 172 -3.98 -21.36 6.39
N ASN A 173 -4.95 -20.75 5.73
CA ASN A 173 -5.34 -21.04 4.36
C ASN A 173 -4.61 -20.11 3.38
N THR A 174 -4.48 -18.84 3.74
CA THR A 174 -3.66 -17.86 3.03
C THR A 174 -2.21 -17.92 3.51
N LYS A 175 -1.30 -17.30 2.79
CA LYS A 175 0.13 -17.32 3.08
C LYS A 175 0.60 -15.94 3.54
N LEU A 176 0.93 -15.81 4.83
CA LEU A 176 1.63 -14.59 5.27
C LEU A 176 2.94 -14.48 4.51
N TYR A 177 3.06 -13.43 3.70
CA TYR A 177 4.19 -13.19 2.81
C TYR A 177 5.19 -12.23 3.44
N SER A 178 4.71 -11.14 4.03
CA SER A 178 5.51 -10.07 4.60
C SER A 178 4.71 -9.23 5.60
N PHE A 179 5.42 -8.36 6.30
CA PHE A 179 4.84 -7.29 7.10
C PHE A 179 5.16 -5.92 6.49
N GLU A 180 4.16 -5.04 6.46
CA GLU A 180 4.32 -3.62 6.23
C GLU A 180 4.21 -2.89 7.57
N VAL A 181 5.23 -2.12 7.96
CA VAL A 181 5.31 -1.47 9.28
C VAL A 181 5.08 0.02 9.15
N GLY A 182 3.86 0.46 9.44
CA GLY A 182 3.39 1.83 9.24
C GLY A 182 2.99 2.13 7.80
N ASN A 183 2.00 3.01 7.65
CA ASN A 183 1.52 3.49 6.35
C ASN A 183 1.83 4.97 6.18
N GLU A 184 2.43 5.33 5.05
CA GLU A 184 2.72 6.71 4.64
C GLU A 184 3.38 7.56 5.75
N PRO A 185 4.52 7.08 6.30
CA PRO A 185 5.18 7.77 7.41
C PRO A 185 5.67 9.18 7.05
N ASP A 186 5.85 9.47 5.76
CA ASP A 186 6.16 10.79 5.23
C ASP A 186 5.03 11.82 5.47
N LEU A 187 3.78 11.37 5.64
CA LEU A 187 2.63 12.21 5.95
C LEU A 187 2.34 12.37 7.46
N TRP A 188 3.11 11.75 8.34
CA TRP A 188 2.78 11.68 9.78
C TRP A 188 2.91 13.00 10.55
N LEU A 189 3.63 13.98 10.03
CA LEU A 189 3.54 15.36 10.53
C LEU A 189 2.17 15.99 10.25
N GLN A 190 1.64 15.76 9.05
CA GLN A 190 0.33 16.29 8.64
C GLN A 190 -0.80 15.57 9.39
N ASN A 191 -0.67 14.27 9.60
CA ASN A 191 -1.63 13.43 10.32
C ASN A 191 -1.48 13.50 11.84
N ALA A 192 -0.52 14.30 12.33
CA ALA A 192 -0.22 14.49 13.76
C ALA A 192 0.15 13.21 14.55
N PHE A 193 0.57 12.13 13.87
CA PHE A 193 1.14 10.95 14.52
C PHE A 193 2.55 11.22 15.08
N ARG A 194 3.22 12.21 14.53
CA ARG A 194 4.56 12.64 14.98
C ARG A 194 4.60 14.17 15.09
N SER A 195 5.55 14.65 15.88
CA SER A 195 5.78 16.08 16.10
C SER A 195 6.91 16.63 15.22
N ALA A 196 7.15 17.94 15.29
CA ALA A 196 8.24 18.61 14.61
C ALA A 196 9.59 17.90 14.83
N GLY A 197 10.37 17.77 13.76
CA GLY A 197 11.63 17.02 13.74
C GLY A 197 11.50 15.60 13.17
N TRP A 198 10.28 15.11 12.92
CA TRP A 198 10.09 13.83 12.23
C TRP A 198 10.67 13.87 10.82
N SER A 199 11.43 12.85 10.47
CA SER A 199 12.14 12.74 9.20
C SER A 199 12.40 11.28 8.86
N GLY A 200 12.92 11.01 7.65
CA GLY A 200 13.34 9.68 7.22
C GLY A 200 14.32 9.01 8.18
N LYS A 201 15.22 9.77 8.79
CA LYS A 201 16.16 9.24 9.79
C LYS A 201 15.47 8.73 11.05
N GLN A 202 14.52 9.49 11.62
CA GLN A 202 13.75 9.02 12.77
C GLN A 202 12.85 7.84 12.39
N TYR A 203 12.26 7.87 11.19
CA TYR A 203 11.53 6.73 10.65
C TYR A 203 12.43 5.49 10.60
N THR A 204 13.58 5.57 9.94
CA THR A 204 14.54 4.45 9.82
C THR A 204 14.87 3.86 11.18
N THR A 205 15.20 4.70 12.17
CA THR A 205 15.48 4.23 13.53
C THR A 205 14.30 3.47 14.13
N GLN A 206 13.11 4.06 14.11
CA GLN A 206 11.91 3.44 14.68
C GLN A 206 11.46 2.20 13.90
N PHE A 207 11.63 2.17 12.58
CA PHE A 207 11.36 0.99 11.74
C PHE A 207 12.27 -0.17 12.16
N LEU A 208 13.58 0.06 12.26
CA LEU A 208 14.53 -0.97 12.65
C LEU A 208 14.28 -1.48 14.08
N ASP A 209 13.90 -0.61 15.04
CA ASP A 209 13.50 -1.02 16.40
C ASP A 209 12.34 -2.01 16.36
N ARG A 210 11.33 -1.75 15.53
CA ARG A 210 10.15 -2.61 15.39
C ARG A 210 10.47 -3.91 14.69
N CYS A 211 11.26 -3.86 13.63
CA CYS A 211 11.70 -5.05 12.92
C CYS A 211 12.51 -5.98 13.84
N GLU A 212 13.43 -5.43 14.64
CA GLU A 212 14.22 -6.20 15.60
C GLU A 212 13.33 -6.92 16.61
N VAL A 213 12.41 -6.20 17.24
CA VAL A 213 11.50 -6.77 18.24
C VAL A 213 10.60 -7.86 17.63
N ILE A 214 10.07 -7.65 16.43
CA ILE A 214 9.23 -8.64 15.74
C ILE A 214 10.07 -9.84 15.29
N CYS A 215 11.27 -9.61 14.76
CA CYS A 215 12.19 -10.68 14.39
C CYS A 215 12.49 -11.60 15.57
N GLU A 216 12.90 -11.04 16.71
CA GLU A 216 13.30 -11.80 17.90
C GLU A 216 12.11 -12.49 18.57
N ARG A 217 10.97 -11.80 18.70
CA ARG A 217 9.86 -12.26 19.53
C ARG A 217 8.77 -13.00 18.74
N VAL A 218 8.73 -12.84 17.40
CA VAL A 218 7.71 -13.46 16.56
C VAL A 218 8.31 -14.33 15.47
N LEU A 219 9.16 -13.77 14.60
CA LEU A 219 9.61 -14.50 13.40
C LEU A 219 10.52 -15.69 13.75
N LYS A 220 11.60 -15.48 14.50
CA LYS A 220 12.51 -16.58 14.90
C LYS A 220 11.80 -17.70 15.67
N PRO A 221 10.95 -17.41 16.68
CA PRO A 221 10.22 -18.46 17.39
C PRO A 221 9.26 -19.27 16.50
N ASN A 222 8.80 -18.69 15.39
CA ASN A 222 7.91 -19.36 14.42
C ASN A 222 8.66 -19.92 13.21
N ASN A 223 10.01 -19.98 13.23
CA ASN A 223 10.87 -20.44 12.14
C ASN A 223 10.67 -19.65 10.84
N LEU A 224 10.38 -18.35 10.93
CA LEU A 224 10.31 -17.43 9.81
C LEU A 224 11.61 -16.61 9.69
N PRO A 225 12.00 -16.20 8.48
CA PRO A 225 13.18 -15.35 8.30
C PRO A 225 12.96 -13.96 8.85
N CYS A 226 14.01 -13.28 9.32
CA CYS A 226 13.92 -11.87 9.73
C CYS A 226 13.81 -10.92 8.54
N ALA A 227 14.26 -11.31 7.35
CA ALA A 227 14.00 -10.58 6.09
C ALA A 227 12.54 -10.79 5.67
N PHE A 228 11.63 -10.02 6.30
CA PHE A 228 10.18 -10.22 6.21
C PHE A 228 9.40 -8.92 6.10
N PHE A 229 10.06 -7.78 5.92
CA PHE A 229 9.43 -6.46 5.97
C PHE A 229 9.55 -5.71 4.65
N GLU A 230 8.54 -4.89 4.35
CA GLU A 230 8.42 -4.07 3.14
C GLU A 230 8.33 -2.58 3.48
N PRO A 231 9.45 -1.88 3.77
CA PRO A 231 9.45 -0.43 3.92
C PRO A 231 9.52 0.27 2.54
N PRO A 232 9.32 1.62 2.49
CA PRO A 232 8.84 2.49 3.54
C PRO A 232 7.33 2.76 3.46
N ALA A 233 6.62 2.25 2.48
CA ALA A 233 5.19 2.48 2.22
C ALA A 233 4.82 3.99 2.17
N THR A 234 5.69 4.82 1.59
CA THR A 234 5.54 6.27 1.51
C THR A 234 4.57 6.71 0.44
N ALA A 235 3.84 7.81 0.69
CA ALA A 235 2.89 8.39 -0.25
C ALA A 235 3.56 9.28 -1.30
N SER A 236 4.56 10.08 -0.90
CA SER A 236 5.30 10.97 -1.80
C SER A 236 6.65 11.32 -1.18
N THR A 237 7.72 10.96 -1.87
CA THR A 237 9.08 11.14 -1.35
C THR A 237 9.80 12.35 -1.96
N ILE A 238 9.28 12.94 -3.03
CA ILE A 238 9.94 14.00 -3.79
C ILE A 238 10.24 15.21 -2.90
N GLY A 239 11.52 15.56 -2.80
CA GLY A 239 11.98 16.70 -2.00
C GLY A 239 11.88 16.52 -0.50
N THR A 240 11.73 15.29 -0.02
CA THR A 240 11.63 14.96 1.41
C THR A 240 12.83 14.13 1.88
N THR A 241 12.97 13.97 3.18
CA THR A 241 13.96 13.06 3.80
C THR A 241 13.57 11.57 3.68
N PHE A 242 12.44 11.27 3.05
CA PHE A 242 11.92 9.91 2.84
C PHE A 242 12.22 9.35 1.44
N GLU A 243 13.02 10.04 0.64
CA GLU A 243 13.53 9.46 -0.60
C GLU A 243 14.30 8.18 -0.31
N ILE A 244 14.12 7.16 -1.15
CA ILE A 244 14.74 5.83 -0.92
C ILE A 244 16.25 5.94 -0.75
N SER A 245 16.93 6.76 -1.58
CA SER A 245 18.36 7.01 -1.45
C SER A 245 18.75 7.55 -0.06
N GLN A 246 17.95 8.48 0.47
CA GLN A 246 18.19 9.05 1.80
C GLN A 246 17.94 8.00 2.91
N LEU A 247 16.91 7.17 2.79
CA LEU A 247 16.66 6.09 3.76
C LEU A 247 17.77 5.04 3.74
N VAL A 248 18.35 4.75 2.57
CA VAL A 248 19.53 3.88 2.44
C VAL A 248 20.74 4.52 3.14
N ASP A 249 21.00 5.80 2.92
CA ASP A 249 22.08 6.55 3.59
C ASP A 249 21.86 6.62 5.10
N ASP A 250 20.61 6.64 5.56
CA ASP A 250 20.23 6.59 6.98
C ASP A 250 20.31 5.16 7.57
N GLY A 251 20.68 4.16 6.78
CA GLY A 251 20.99 2.79 7.23
C GLY A 251 19.80 1.83 7.28
N ILE A 252 18.69 2.08 6.58
CA ILE A 252 17.51 1.22 6.63
C ILE A 252 17.79 -0.22 6.18
N MET A 253 18.78 -0.42 5.33
CA MET A 253 19.19 -1.74 4.81
C MET A 253 20.20 -2.47 5.70
N GLU A 254 20.77 -1.80 6.69
CA GLU A 254 21.86 -2.39 7.50
C GLU A 254 21.35 -3.47 8.45
N GLY A 255 20.07 -3.44 8.78
CA GLY A 255 19.51 -4.33 9.79
C GLY A 255 20.12 -4.11 11.17
N ARG A 256 20.01 -5.09 12.05
CA ARG A 256 20.63 -5.07 13.39
C ARG A 256 21.07 -6.47 13.79
N ASN A 257 22.09 -6.53 14.63
CA ASN A 257 22.58 -7.77 15.22
C ASN A 257 22.97 -8.86 14.17
N GLY A 258 23.28 -8.42 12.93
CA GLY A 258 23.59 -9.31 11.81
C GLY A 258 22.39 -9.83 11.04
N ASP A 259 21.18 -9.46 11.43
CA ASP A 259 19.97 -9.77 10.70
C ASP A 259 19.66 -8.70 9.64
N ASN A 260 19.22 -9.13 8.46
CA ASN A 260 18.58 -8.28 7.46
C ASN A 260 17.07 -8.36 7.66
N TYR A 261 16.39 -7.22 7.60
CA TYR A 261 14.94 -7.17 7.81
C TYR A 261 14.13 -7.01 6.53
N MET A 262 14.72 -6.48 5.46
CA MET A 262 13.98 -6.16 4.25
C MET A 262 13.82 -7.35 3.32
N THR A 263 12.60 -7.56 2.82
CA THR A 263 12.30 -8.50 1.74
C THR A 263 11.99 -7.79 0.42
N ALA A 264 11.38 -6.62 0.47
CA ALA A 264 11.03 -5.82 -0.71
C ALA A 264 10.98 -4.33 -0.37
N TRP A 265 10.96 -3.48 -1.40
CA TRP A 265 10.61 -2.08 -1.29
C TRP A 265 9.13 -1.89 -1.57
N ASN A 266 8.46 -1.08 -0.77
CA ASN A 266 7.07 -0.69 -0.94
C ASN A 266 6.97 0.83 -1.05
N GLN A 267 6.40 1.31 -2.13
CA GLN A 267 6.13 2.72 -2.34
C GLN A 267 4.75 2.88 -2.95
N HIS A 268 3.99 3.85 -2.45
CA HIS A 268 2.71 4.19 -3.04
C HIS A 268 2.93 5.16 -4.19
N ASP A 269 2.14 5.00 -5.25
CA ASP A 269 2.25 5.82 -6.44
C ASP A 269 0.83 6.23 -6.89
N TYR A 270 0.57 7.54 -6.92
CA TYR A 270 -0.73 8.10 -7.24
C TYR A 270 -0.69 8.78 -8.60
N PHE A 271 -1.00 8.04 -9.65
CA PHE A 271 -1.03 8.57 -11.02
C PHE A 271 -2.16 9.57 -11.27
N TYR A 272 -3.23 9.53 -10.46
CA TYR A 272 -4.38 10.43 -10.58
C TYR A 272 -4.74 10.96 -9.19
N CYS A 273 -4.56 12.27 -9.02
CA CYS A 273 -4.97 12.97 -7.82
C CYS A 273 -6.17 13.85 -8.17
N MET A 274 -7.34 13.56 -7.59
CA MET A 274 -8.59 14.20 -8.01
C MET A 274 -8.73 15.69 -7.63
N HIS A 275 -7.91 16.24 -6.72
CA HIS A 275 -8.09 17.63 -6.25
C HIS A 275 -6.84 18.46 -5.91
N THR A 276 -5.63 17.92 -5.88
CA THR A 276 -4.45 18.71 -5.44
C THR A 276 -3.22 18.60 -6.34
N CYS A 277 -3.22 17.74 -7.36
CA CYS A 277 -2.06 17.57 -8.23
C CYS A 277 -1.99 18.58 -9.40
N GLN A 278 -2.98 19.44 -9.58
CA GLN A 278 -2.95 20.46 -10.65
C GLN A 278 -2.04 21.66 -10.34
N ASP A 279 -1.70 21.89 -9.07
CA ASP A 279 -0.98 23.12 -8.68
C ASP A 279 0.55 22.97 -8.67
N HIS A 280 1.11 21.78 -8.96
CA HIS A 280 2.57 21.57 -8.92
C HIS A 280 3.26 21.40 -10.27
N HIS A 281 2.55 21.43 -11.39
CA HIS A 281 3.13 21.29 -12.72
C HIS A 281 3.31 22.60 -13.50
N ASP A 282 2.85 23.76 -12.98
CA ASP A 282 2.96 25.05 -13.67
C ASP A 282 4.05 25.98 -13.12
N SER A 283 5.04 25.46 -12.41
CA SER A 283 6.19 26.26 -11.95
C SER A 283 7.53 25.62 -12.31
N SER A 284 7.77 25.46 -13.62
CA SER A 284 9.13 25.30 -14.16
C SER A 284 9.26 25.93 -15.54
#